data_46c67e70c28bcd5480d54b4e71607caa
#
_entry.id   46c67e70c28bcd5480d54b4e71607caa
#
_cell.length_a   1.000
_cell.length_b   1.000
_cell.length_c   1.000
_cell.angle_alpha   90.00
_cell.angle_beta   90.00
_cell.angle_gamma   90.00
#
_symmetry.space_group_name_H-M   'P 1'
#
loop_
_entity.id
_entity.type
_entity.pdbx_description
1 polymer ?
#
loop_
_entity_poly.entity_id
_entity_poly.type
_entity_poly.pdbx_seq_one_letter_code
_entity_poly.pdbx_strand_id
1 'polypeptide(L)' 'MKILALESSAVAASAAVCEDETLIAQSFQHSGLTHSRTLMPMCRDLLANCGLSLEEIDVVAVA' A
#
# COMPACT_ATOMS: atom_id res chain seq x y z
N MET A 1 -7.21 -9.70 11.01
CA MET A 1 -7.11 -9.73 9.54
C MET A 1 -6.31 -8.52 9.08
N LYS A 2 -5.28 -8.76 8.29
CA LYS A 2 -4.46 -7.70 7.73
C LYS A 2 -4.86 -7.43 6.30
N ILE A 3 -5.09 -6.18 5.98
CA ILE A 3 -5.54 -5.73 4.66
C ILE A 3 -4.54 -4.74 4.10
N LEU A 4 -4.09 -5.00 2.88
CA LEU A 4 -3.30 -4.04 2.12
C LEU A 4 -4.22 -3.40 1.09
N ALA A 5 -4.47 -2.11 1.24
CA ALA A 5 -5.34 -1.36 0.36
C ALA A 5 -4.51 -0.50 -0.58
N LEU A 6 -4.81 -0.57 -1.86
CA LEU A 6 -4.10 0.16 -2.90
C LEU A 6 -5.07 1.05 -3.66
N GLU A 7 -4.64 2.27 -3.93
CA GLU A 7 -5.43 3.21 -4.71
C GLU A 7 -4.51 4.00 -5.63
N SER A 8 -4.95 4.21 -6.85
CA SER A 8 -4.17 4.99 -7.80
C SER A 8 -5.06 5.81 -8.70
N SER A 9 -4.55 6.96 -9.11
CA SER A 9 -5.18 7.82 -10.09
C SER A 9 -4.13 8.18 -11.14
N ALA A 10 -4.49 9.06 -12.08
CA ALA A 10 -3.57 9.43 -13.16
C ALA A 10 -2.25 10.02 -12.65
N VAL A 11 -2.26 10.67 -11.49
CA VAL A 11 -1.09 11.41 -11.00
C VAL A 11 -0.66 11.00 -9.59
N ALA A 12 -1.42 10.15 -8.90
CA ALA A 12 -1.16 9.82 -7.52
C ALA A 12 -1.34 8.33 -7.26
N ALA A 13 -0.62 7.84 -6.27
CA ALA A 13 -0.74 6.46 -5.81
C ALA A 13 -0.69 6.44 -4.29
N SER A 14 -1.40 5.51 -3.68
CA SER A 14 -1.37 5.34 -2.24
C SER A 14 -1.49 3.88 -1.86
N ALA A 15 -0.95 3.55 -0.70
CA ALA A 15 -1.05 2.22 -0.13
C ALA A 15 -1.27 2.37 1.37
N ALA A 16 -2.05 1.46 1.94
CA ALA A 16 -2.31 1.47 3.37
C ALA A 16 -2.38 0.04 3.88
N VAL A 17 -1.90 -0.17 5.10
CA VAL A 17 -2.00 -1.45 5.77
C VAL A 17 -2.86 -1.26 7.01
N CYS A 18 -3.90 -2.07 7.11
CA CYS A 18 -4.80 -2.05 8.25
C CYS A 18 -4.85 -3.42 8.90
N GLU A 19 -5.00 -3.45 10.21
CA GLU A 19 -5.27 -4.68 10.93
C GLU A 19 -6.58 -4.48 11.68
N ASP A 20 -7.57 -5.28 11.32
CA ASP A 20 -8.95 -5.13 11.79
C ASP A 20 -9.44 -3.73 11.44
N GLU A 21 -9.71 -2.88 12.41
CA GLU A 21 -10.18 -1.52 12.14
C GLU A 21 -9.09 -0.47 12.41
N THR A 22 -7.84 -0.93 12.59
CA THR A 22 -6.74 -0.04 12.91
C THR A 22 -5.85 0.17 11.71
N LEU A 23 -5.63 1.43 11.36
CA LEU A 23 -4.66 1.78 10.33
C LEU A 23 -3.27 1.66 10.93
N ILE A 24 -2.45 0.76 10.38
CA ILE A 24 -1.08 0.56 10.85
C ILE A 24 -0.13 1.56 10.19
N ALA A 25 -0.24 1.73 8.88
CA ALA A 25 0.63 2.62 8.14
C ALA A 25 0.02 2.96 6.80
N GLN A 26 0.41 4.11 6.25
CA GLN A 26 -0.02 4.46 4.90
C GLN A 26 1.07 5.27 4.22
N SER A 27 1.06 5.23 2.89
CA SER A 27 2.00 5.96 2.06
C SER A 27 1.23 6.59 0.89
N PHE A 28 1.59 7.81 0.54
CA PHE A 28 0.95 8.53 -0.54
C PHE A 28 2.02 9.24 -1.37
N GLN A 29 1.87 9.19 -2.68
CA GLN A 29 2.79 9.88 -3.57
C GLN A 29 2.02 10.52 -4.72
N HIS A 30 2.27 11.81 -4.94
CA HIS A 30 1.67 12.58 -6.01
C HIS A 30 2.80 13.05 -6.92
N SER A 31 3.27 12.15 -7.77
CA SER A 31 4.48 12.40 -8.56
C SER A 31 4.23 12.45 -10.07
N GLY A 32 3.04 12.05 -10.51
CA GLY A 32 2.75 12.00 -11.93
C GLY A 32 3.45 10.86 -12.67
N LEU A 33 4.11 9.96 -11.94
CA LEU A 33 4.77 8.79 -12.53
C LEU A 33 3.76 7.67 -12.78
N THR A 34 4.13 6.74 -13.65
CA THR A 34 3.27 5.60 -13.93
C THR A 34 3.12 4.71 -12.70
N HIS A 35 1.96 4.11 -12.54
CA HIS A 35 1.63 3.30 -11.37
C HIS A 35 2.56 2.10 -11.22
N SER A 36 2.93 1.46 -12.34
CA SER A 36 3.81 0.30 -12.30
C SER A 36 5.18 0.65 -11.73
N ARG A 37 5.60 1.90 -11.85
CA ARG A 37 6.90 2.34 -11.34
C ARG A 37 6.84 2.84 -9.91
N THR A 38 5.66 3.20 -9.43
CA THR A 38 5.49 3.86 -8.14
C THR A 38 4.86 2.93 -7.11
N LEU A 39 3.79 2.23 -7.51
CA LEU A 39 2.94 1.52 -6.57
C LEU A 39 3.63 0.30 -5.94
N MET A 40 4.31 -0.52 -6.73
CA MET A 40 4.95 -1.73 -6.20
C MET A 40 6.10 -1.41 -5.24
N PRO A 41 7.02 -0.50 -5.59
CA PRO A 41 8.04 -0.09 -4.62
C PRO A 41 7.44 0.51 -3.36
N MET A 42 6.37 1.31 -3.49
CA MET A 42 5.68 1.91 -2.35
C MET A 42 5.13 0.83 -1.41
N CYS A 43 4.48 -0.20 -1.97
CA CYS A 43 3.94 -1.30 -1.17
C CYS A 43 5.06 -2.06 -0.45
N ARG A 44 6.13 -2.33 -1.17
CA ARG A 44 7.27 -3.06 -0.61
C ARG A 44 7.88 -2.31 0.57
N ASP A 45 8.09 -1.00 0.39
CA ASP A 45 8.68 -0.17 1.44
C ASP A 45 7.73 -0.05 2.62
N LEU A 46 6.44 0.10 2.36
CA LEU A 46 5.44 0.21 3.41
C LEU A 46 5.42 -1.04 4.27
N LEU A 47 5.40 -2.21 3.66
CA LEU A 47 5.40 -3.48 4.39
C LEU A 47 6.70 -3.67 5.16
N ALA A 48 7.83 -3.34 4.54
CA ALA A 48 9.13 -3.47 5.21
C ALA A 48 9.21 -2.57 6.43
N ASN A 49 8.71 -1.34 6.32
CA ASN A 49 8.71 -0.40 7.44
C ASN A 49 7.80 -0.84 8.58
N CYS A 50 6.79 -1.65 8.28
CA CYS A 50 5.89 -2.21 9.30
C CYS A 50 6.43 -3.53 9.88
N GLY A 51 7.51 -4.05 9.34
CA GLY A 51 8.01 -5.35 9.74
C GLY A 51 7.13 -6.51 9.27
N LEU A 52 6.39 -6.31 8.18
CA LEU A 52 5.47 -7.31 7.65
C LEU A 52 5.96 -7.86 6.33
N SER A 53 5.65 -9.13 6.06
CA SER A 53 5.85 -9.72 4.75
C SER A 53 4.52 -9.77 4.02
N LEU A 54 4.57 -9.89 2.69
CA LEU A 54 3.36 -9.99 1.90
C LEU A 54 2.53 -11.22 2.29
N GLU A 55 3.18 -12.28 2.75
CA GLU A 55 2.51 -13.51 3.17
C GLU A 55 1.61 -13.29 4.39
N GLU A 56 1.84 -12.25 5.16
CA GLU A 56 1.04 -11.93 6.33
C GLU A 56 -0.22 -11.15 5.99
N ILE A 57 -0.34 -10.70 4.74
CA ILE A 57 -1.51 -9.95 4.29
C ILE A 57 -2.61 -10.93 3.90
N ASP A 58 -3.77 -10.77 4.50
CA ASP A 58 -4.93 -11.65 4.26
C ASP A 58 -5.74 -11.22 3.04
N VAL A 59 -5.83 -9.91 2.82
CA VAL A 59 -6.66 -9.35 1.74
C VAL A 59 -5.92 -8.20 1.09
N VAL A 60 -5.94 -8.17 -0.24
CA VAL A 60 -5.47 -7.02 -1.00
C VAL A 60 -6.69 -6.38 -1.66
N ALA A 61 -6.94 -5.13 -1.32
CA ALA A 61 -8.05 -4.36 -1.87
C ALA A 61 -7.50 -3.31 -2.83
N VAL A 62 -8.09 -3.22 -4.01
CA VAL A 62 -7.65 -2.29 -5.05
C VAL A 62 -8.82 -1.41 -5.46
N ALA A 63 -8.59 -0.11 -5.48
CA ALA A 63 -9.59 0.85 -5.91
C ALA A 63 -9.15 1.60 -7.16
#